data_b1ebd1987747fa3777ac47debd0e1a72
#
_entry.id   b1ebd1987747fa3777ac47debd0e1a72
#
_cell.length_a   1.000
_cell.length_b   1.000
_cell.length_c   1.000
_cell.angle_alpha   90.00
_cell.angle_beta   90.00
_cell.angle_gamma   90.00
#
_symmetry.space_group_name_H-M   'P 1'
#
loop_
_entity.id
_entity.type
_entity.pdbx_description
1 polymer ?
#
loop_
_entity_poly.entity_id
_entity_poly.type
_entity_poly.pdbx_seq_one_letter_code
_entity_poly.pdbx_strand_id
1 'polypeptide(L)'
;LELTNNEYGIKYRLLREQPEQKFLLYREGPQPADLDNWLLDVQLAHGEFRTDQVAIWLSELELGLEFTDVVQAHAEFFQAIKRKDALKKPLKADDAAGQSRLKMLAVCTGSGPRMDAVVEKLLQELADSRDEKIKLIGRCSLDGFLWEQMTRCYGYKSDEPGIRDFAIELFKSCYAMGTDGHVKLTGDALVFLKRWKDSRQFEGSFETLSGECAEVLGIEQDLAKRDFRELIELDYFRLIDQKIISDLVRAVAARTASSGDMAIWVRQRRQGHWYREYRHLYEAVDYAAQFTHALGEAKLAMDSLAEGVQRYSRFWYQLDQLYRKFTYHVRMSGQASLMGSLTEQIENLYSNNYLLKLGDRFQTFVDAASKWEAFPVRKQKEFFEHWVRPFLRKDNKVCVIISDAMRYEIGDELLSLIRQEDRYSAELEPALSMLPSYTQLSMAALLPHS
;
A
#
# COMPACT_ATOMS: atom_id res chain seq x y z
N LEU A 1 60.14 -23.97 21.66
CA LEU A 1 60.75 -24.19 22.96
C LEU A 1 59.62 -24.57 23.96
N GLU A 2 59.81 -25.63 24.73
CA GLU A 2 58.86 -26.08 25.76
C GLU A 2 59.19 -25.43 27.09
N LEU A 3 58.17 -24.95 27.79
CA LEU A 3 58.26 -24.31 29.09
C LEU A 3 57.98 -25.35 30.16
N THR A 4 59.02 -25.76 30.87
CA THR A 4 58.98 -26.82 31.92
C THR A 4 59.77 -26.35 33.17
N ASN A 5 59.37 -25.26 33.81
CA ASN A 5 60.11 -24.59 34.88
C ASN A 5 61.48 -24.05 34.46
N ASN A 6 61.66 -23.72 33.23
CA ASN A 6 62.93 -23.26 32.62
C ASN A 6 62.81 -21.84 32.04
N GLU A 7 61.81 -21.10 32.44
CA GLU A 7 61.40 -19.81 31.88
C GLU A 7 62.55 -18.77 31.93
N TYR A 8 63.33 -18.75 32.99
CA TYR A 8 64.46 -17.83 33.11
C TYR A 8 65.52 -18.07 32.03
N GLY A 9 65.88 -19.33 31.83
CA GLY A 9 66.84 -19.69 30.78
C GLY A 9 66.33 -19.40 29.37
N ILE A 10 65.06 -19.68 29.14
CA ILE A 10 64.37 -19.35 27.88
C ILE A 10 64.35 -17.83 27.64
N LYS A 11 63.99 -17.04 28.67
CA LYS A 11 63.97 -15.58 28.59
C LYS A 11 65.37 -15.02 28.26
N TYR A 12 66.43 -15.55 28.88
CA TYR A 12 67.80 -15.18 28.59
C TYR A 12 68.17 -15.52 27.14
N ARG A 13 67.79 -16.68 26.67
CA ARG A 13 68.02 -17.11 25.29
C ARG A 13 67.33 -16.20 24.27
N LEU A 14 66.05 -15.85 24.52
CA LEU A 14 65.26 -14.98 23.64
C LEU A 14 65.81 -13.58 23.58
N LEU A 15 66.20 -12.99 24.72
CA LEU A 15 66.53 -11.57 24.79
C LEU A 15 68.04 -11.27 24.64
N ARG A 16 68.92 -12.28 24.79
CA ARG A 16 70.36 -12.08 24.84
C ARG A 16 71.15 -12.97 23.88
N GLU A 17 70.82 -14.25 23.84
CA GLU A 17 71.63 -15.18 23.02
C GLU A 17 71.22 -15.19 21.53
N GLN A 18 69.92 -15.13 21.28
CA GLN A 18 69.38 -15.28 19.94
C GLN A 18 68.21 -14.28 19.68
N PRO A 19 68.43 -12.98 19.86
CA PRO A 19 67.34 -11.99 19.77
C PRO A 19 66.71 -11.84 18.37
N GLU A 20 67.43 -12.19 17.34
CA GLU A 20 66.96 -12.10 15.95
C GLU A 20 66.20 -13.36 15.48
N GLN A 21 66.23 -14.43 16.30
CA GLN A 21 65.60 -15.68 15.92
C GLN A 21 64.11 -15.70 16.33
N LYS A 22 63.25 -16.19 15.45
CA LYS A 22 61.84 -16.42 15.79
C LYS A 22 61.68 -17.70 16.57
N PHE A 23 60.94 -17.63 17.68
CA PHE A 23 60.64 -18.75 18.58
C PHE A 23 59.15 -18.92 18.74
N LEU A 24 58.70 -20.18 18.85
CA LEU A 24 57.40 -20.57 19.36
C LEU A 24 57.63 -21.16 20.76
N LEU A 25 57.05 -20.53 21.79
CA LEU A 25 57.07 -20.99 23.17
C LEU A 25 55.81 -21.81 23.43
N TYR A 26 55.92 -23.00 24.00
CA TYR A 26 54.81 -23.89 24.31
C TYR A 26 54.87 -24.27 25.80
N ARG A 27 53.72 -24.17 26.48
CA ARG A 27 53.51 -24.65 27.85
C ARG A 27 52.31 -25.57 27.89
N GLU A 28 52.44 -26.71 28.55
CA GLU A 28 51.33 -27.60 28.87
C GLU A 28 50.65 -27.15 30.16
N GLY A 29 49.30 -27.02 30.18
CA GLY A 29 48.52 -26.66 31.33
C GLY A 29 47.98 -25.22 31.33
N PRO A 30 47.31 -24.77 32.44
CA PRO A 30 46.72 -23.45 32.51
C PRO A 30 47.76 -22.33 32.48
N GLN A 31 47.35 -21.16 32.00
CA GLN A 31 48.21 -19.98 32.05
C GLN A 31 48.51 -19.60 33.50
N PRO A 32 49.78 -19.32 33.84
CA PRO A 32 50.15 -18.87 35.21
C PRO A 32 49.54 -17.48 35.49
N ALA A 33 49.27 -17.18 36.75
CA ALA A 33 48.91 -15.82 37.18
C ALA A 33 50.00 -14.82 36.81
N ASP A 34 49.66 -13.57 36.55
CA ASP A 34 50.59 -12.54 36.07
C ASP A 34 51.81 -12.38 36.98
N LEU A 35 51.63 -12.49 38.30
CA LEU A 35 52.71 -12.41 39.29
C LEU A 35 53.68 -13.60 39.25
N ASP A 36 53.22 -14.75 38.74
CA ASP A 36 54.00 -15.99 38.66
C ASP A 36 54.50 -16.24 37.23
N ASN A 37 54.16 -15.34 36.28
CA ASN A 37 54.53 -15.46 34.89
C ASN A 37 55.87 -14.75 34.58
N TRP A 38 56.97 -15.48 34.65
CA TRP A 38 58.29 -14.95 34.34
C TRP A 38 58.50 -14.47 32.92
N LEU A 39 57.63 -14.81 31.99
CA LEU A 39 57.63 -14.41 30.59
C LEU A 39 56.54 -13.40 30.25
N LEU A 40 55.88 -12.78 31.25
CA LEU A 40 54.76 -11.84 31.04
C LEU A 40 55.14 -10.68 30.12
N ASP A 41 56.34 -10.11 30.26
CA ASP A 41 56.86 -9.05 29.42
C ASP A 41 57.06 -9.48 27.94
N VAL A 42 57.51 -10.72 27.76
CA VAL A 42 57.61 -11.31 26.40
C VAL A 42 56.26 -11.56 25.81
N GLN A 43 55.33 -12.07 26.65
CA GLN A 43 53.95 -12.32 26.23
C GLN A 43 53.21 -11.02 25.84
N LEU A 44 53.39 -9.94 26.64
CA LEU A 44 52.79 -8.63 26.35
C LEU A 44 53.43 -7.93 25.13
N ALA A 45 54.72 -8.19 24.90
CA ALA A 45 55.46 -7.59 23.77
C ALA A 45 55.22 -8.31 22.41
N HIS A 46 54.76 -9.56 22.45
CA HIS A 46 54.59 -10.41 21.29
C HIS A 46 53.19 -11.08 21.29
N GLY A 47 52.66 -11.41 20.17
CA GLY A 47 51.35 -12.05 20.08
C GLY A 47 51.29 -13.45 20.72
N GLU A 48 50.18 -13.78 21.33
CA GLU A 48 49.91 -15.10 21.89
C GLU A 48 49.28 -16.00 20.81
N PHE A 49 49.85 -17.20 20.58
CA PHE A 49 49.32 -18.17 19.67
C PHE A 49 48.27 -19.03 20.39
N ARG A 50 46.99 -18.80 20.08
CA ARG A 50 45.90 -19.57 20.65
C ARG A 50 45.41 -20.57 19.60
N THR A 51 45.22 -21.83 20.02
CA THR A 51 44.74 -22.92 19.16
C THR A 51 43.27 -23.26 19.41
N ASP A 52 42.66 -22.59 20.38
CA ASP A 52 41.23 -22.78 20.58
C ASP A 52 40.41 -22.15 19.45
N GLN A 53 39.29 -22.78 19.11
CA GLN A 53 38.47 -22.41 17.97
C GLN A 53 37.93 -20.98 18.07
N VAL A 54 37.66 -20.50 19.30
CA VAL A 54 37.16 -19.14 19.57
C VAL A 54 38.23 -18.12 19.24
N ALA A 55 39.50 -18.34 19.66
CA ALA A 55 40.61 -17.46 19.34
C ALA A 55 40.88 -17.36 17.84
N ILE A 56 40.74 -18.48 17.11
CA ILE A 56 40.84 -18.50 15.65
C ILE A 56 39.76 -17.61 15.04
N TRP A 57 38.49 -17.74 15.44
CA TRP A 57 37.38 -16.94 14.93
C TRP A 57 37.53 -15.46 15.26
N LEU A 58 37.98 -15.11 16.47
CA LEU A 58 38.28 -13.73 16.86
C LEU A 58 39.35 -13.12 15.91
N SER A 59 40.43 -13.87 15.69
CA SER A 59 41.50 -13.43 14.76
C SER A 59 41.01 -13.26 13.31
N GLU A 60 40.22 -14.19 12.81
CA GLU A 60 39.65 -14.12 11.45
C GLU A 60 38.73 -12.90 11.27
N LEU A 61 38.05 -12.49 12.33
CA LEU A 61 37.12 -11.35 12.33
C LEU A 61 37.74 -10.05 12.78
N GLU A 62 39.06 -10.04 13.14
CA GLU A 62 39.79 -8.88 13.64
C GLU A 62 39.15 -8.29 14.93
N LEU A 63 38.61 -9.16 15.79
CA LEU A 63 37.94 -8.81 17.04
C LEU A 63 38.88 -8.97 18.24
N GLY A 64 38.72 -8.10 19.24
CA GLY A 64 39.43 -8.19 20.52
C GLY A 64 38.88 -9.29 21.42
N LEU A 65 39.60 -9.56 22.50
CA LEU A 65 39.28 -10.60 23.48
C LEU A 65 37.97 -10.33 24.24
N GLU A 66 37.52 -9.09 24.28
CA GLU A 66 36.22 -8.68 24.83
C GLU A 66 35.00 -9.34 24.15
N PHE A 67 35.19 -9.85 22.94
CA PHE A 67 34.15 -10.60 22.19
C PHE A 67 34.15 -12.11 22.47
N THR A 68 35.06 -12.61 23.32
CA THR A 68 35.20 -14.05 23.62
C THR A 68 33.85 -14.67 24.02
N ASP A 69 33.17 -14.04 25.02
CA ASP A 69 31.89 -14.53 25.52
C ASP A 69 30.78 -14.57 24.42
N VAL A 70 30.76 -13.57 23.55
CA VAL A 70 29.79 -13.51 22.42
C VAL A 70 30.07 -14.64 21.44
N VAL A 71 31.33 -14.81 21.05
CA VAL A 71 31.74 -15.86 20.09
C VAL A 71 31.48 -17.24 20.64
N GLN A 72 31.79 -17.46 21.92
CA GLN A 72 31.59 -18.73 22.61
C GLN A 72 30.08 -19.05 22.76
N ALA A 73 29.27 -18.10 23.17
CA ALA A 73 27.82 -18.27 23.35
C ALA A 73 27.12 -18.60 22.02
N HIS A 74 27.66 -18.17 20.90
CA HIS A 74 27.07 -18.33 19.57
C HIS A 74 27.95 -19.18 18.63
N ALA A 75 28.70 -20.16 19.17
CA ALA A 75 29.67 -20.95 18.43
C ALA A 75 29.13 -21.57 17.12
N GLU A 76 27.90 -22.05 17.10
CA GLU A 76 27.26 -22.61 15.91
C GLU A 76 27.15 -21.59 14.77
N PHE A 77 26.97 -20.30 15.09
CA PHE A 77 26.96 -19.24 14.09
C PHE A 77 28.30 -19.15 13.35
N PHE A 78 29.41 -19.23 14.09
CA PHE A 78 30.77 -19.05 13.58
C PHE A 78 31.33 -20.30 12.86
N GLN A 79 30.73 -21.48 13.00
CA GLN A 79 31.12 -22.68 12.26
C GLN A 79 30.92 -22.52 10.75
N ALA A 80 29.93 -21.75 10.29
CA ALA A 80 29.70 -21.58 8.86
C ALA A 80 30.47 -20.40 8.28
N ILE A 81 31.39 -20.70 7.35
CA ILE A 81 32.24 -19.70 6.67
C ILE A 81 31.39 -18.59 6.05
N LYS A 82 30.30 -18.92 5.36
CA LYS A 82 29.43 -17.92 4.71
C LYS A 82 28.81 -16.94 5.72
N ARG A 83 28.48 -17.38 6.94
CA ARG A 83 27.94 -16.52 7.98
C ARG A 83 29.00 -15.59 8.55
N LYS A 84 30.21 -16.09 8.77
CA LYS A 84 31.36 -15.28 9.20
C LYS A 84 31.70 -14.19 8.18
N ASP A 85 31.80 -14.54 6.91
CA ASP A 85 32.09 -13.61 5.82
C ASP A 85 31.01 -12.54 5.69
N ALA A 86 29.72 -12.91 5.84
CA ALA A 86 28.62 -11.97 5.83
C ALA A 86 28.63 -11.04 7.05
N LEU A 87 29.04 -11.54 8.22
CA LEU A 87 29.15 -10.74 9.45
C LEU A 87 30.36 -9.78 9.40
N LYS A 88 31.46 -10.16 8.78
CA LYS A 88 32.69 -9.34 8.72
C LYS A 88 32.43 -7.95 8.12
N LYS A 89 31.53 -7.84 7.15
CA LYS A 89 31.22 -6.57 6.47
C LYS A 89 30.55 -5.52 7.39
N PRO A 90 29.47 -5.85 8.12
CA PRO A 90 28.78 -4.91 9.01
C PRO A 90 29.44 -4.76 10.38
N LEU A 91 30.31 -5.70 10.80
CA LEU A 91 30.92 -5.73 12.13
C LEU A 91 31.97 -4.60 12.26
N LYS A 92 32.03 -3.99 13.46
CA LYS A 92 33.01 -2.98 13.80
C LYS A 92 33.68 -3.35 15.10
N ALA A 93 34.94 -2.99 15.27
CA ALA A 93 35.71 -3.30 16.47
C ALA A 93 35.16 -2.61 17.75
N ASP A 94 34.45 -1.48 17.58
CA ASP A 94 33.83 -0.72 18.66
C ASP A 94 32.36 -1.13 18.95
N ASP A 95 31.86 -2.18 18.33
CA ASP A 95 30.50 -2.65 18.54
C ASP A 95 30.31 -3.18 19.98
N ALA A 96 29.25 -2.76 20.64
CA ALA A 96 28.84 -3.42 21.86
C ALA A 96 28.30 -4.83 21.57
N ALA A 97 28.34 -5.74 22.56
CA ALA A 97 27.86 -7.12 22.43
C ALA A 97 26.42 -7.22 21.86
N GLY A 98 25.51 -6.31 22.26
CA GLY A 98 24.15 -6.25 21.72
C GLY A 98 24.10 -5.85 20.24
N GLN A 99 24.98 -4.95 19.79
CA GLN A 99 25.09 -4.57 18.38
C GLN A 99 25.60 -5.72 17.53
N SER A 100 26.61 -6.45 18.04
CA SER A 100 27.15 -7.64 17.36
C SER A 100 26.09 -8.73 17.21
N ARG A 101 25.33 -9.04 18.27
CA ARG A 101 24.21 -9.99 18.21
C ARG A 101 23.12 -9.56 17.23
N LEU A 102 22.79 -8.26 17.16
CA LEU A 102 21.83 -7.76 16.17
C LEU A 102 22.33 -7.94 14.74
N LYS A 103 23.63 -7.73 14.49
CA LYS A 103 24.25 -8.01 13.19
C LYS A 103 24.25 -9.50 12.86
N MET A 104 24.42 -10.36 13.83
CA MET A 104 24.29 -11.81 13.65
C MET A 104 22.85 -12.21 13.32
N LEU A 105 21.83 -11.66 13.98
CA LEU A 105 20.43 -11.83 13.60
C LEU A 105 20.15 -11.39 12.15
N ALA A 106 20.71 -10.24 11.75
CA ALA A 106 20.60 -9.74 10.40
C ALA A 106 21.21 -10.69 9.36
N VAL A 107 22.35 -11.32 9.66
CA VAL A 107 22.95 -12.34 8.80
C VAL A 107 22.07 -13.60 8.74
N CYS A 108 21.53 -14.08 9.86
CA CYS A 108 20.64 -15.23 9.89
C CYS A 108 19.36 -15.03 9.06
N THR A 109 18.84 -13.80 9.03
CA THR A 109 17.62 -13.47 8.30
C THR A 109 17.84 -12.97 6.89
N GLY A 110 19.08 -12.58 6.55
CA GLY A 110 19.41 -11.93 5.28
C GLY A 110 18.83 -10.52 5.19
N SER A 111 18.83 -9.78 6.30
CA SER A 111 18.30 -8.41 6.43
C SER A 111 19.38 -7.39 6.73
N GLY A 112 19.01 -6.11 6.81
CA GLY A 112 19.85 -5.08 7.42
C GLY A 112 19.94 -5.23 8.94
N PRO A 113 20.98 -4.65 9.61
CA PRO A 113 21.22 -4.79 11.04
C PRO A 113 20.30 -3.88 11.87
N ARG A 114 19.01 -3.99 11.69
CA ARG A 114 17.95 -3.29 12.42
C ARG A 114 16.86 -4.28 12.78
N MET A 115 16.29 -4.13 13.97
CA MET A 115 15.30 -5.06 14.48
C MET A 115 14.06 -5.15 13.60
N ASP A 116 13.58 -4.02 13.08
CA ASP A 116 12.47 -3.96 12.15
C ASP A 116 12.71 -4.76 10.86
N ALA A 117 13.90 -4.64 10.27
CA ALA A 117 14.26 -5.39 9.06
C ALA A 117 14.40 -6.91 9.32
N VAL A 118 14.85 -7.30 10.51
CA VAL A 118 14.87 -8.70 10.96
C VAL A 118 13.45 -9.25 11.04
N VAL A 119 12.54 -8.51 11.71
CA VAL A 119 11.15 -8.92 11.89
C VAL A 119 10.40 -8.98 10.56
N GLU A 120 10.58 -8.01 9.65
CA GLU A 120 10.00 -8.05 8.31
C GLU A 120 10.35 -9.34 7.56
N LYS A 121 11.61 -9.80 7.67
CA LYS A 121 12.06 -11.05 7.03
C LYS A 121 11.51 -12.30 7.72
N LEU A 122 11.30 -12.28 9.01
CA LEU A 122 10.68 -13.39 9.73
C LEU A 122 9.17 -13.47 9.44
N LEU A 123 8.48 -12.34 9.36
CA LEU A 123 7.07 -12.29 8.96
C LEU A 123 6.88 -12.71 7.48
N GLN A 124 7.81 -12.32 6.59
CA GLN A 124 7.79 -12.80 5.22
C GLN A 124 7.92 -14.33 5.14
N GLU A 125 8.85 -14.91 5.90
CA GLU A 125 9.04 -16.36 5.97
C GLU A 125 7.81 -17.08 6.54
N LEU A 126 7.17 -16.49 7.56
CA LEU A 126 5.93 -17.00 8.15
C LEU A 126 4.79 -17.02 7.10
N ALA A 127 4.61 -15.94 6.34
CA ALA A 127 3.62 -15.86 5.29
C ALA A 127 3.85 -16.89 4.17
N ASP A 128 5.13 -17.21 3.89
CA ASP A 128 5.52 -18.28 2.96
C ASP A 128 5.39 -19.70 3.56
N SER A 129 4.87 -19.85 4.78
CA SER A 129 4.79 -21.11 5.53
C SER A 129 6.15 -21.79 5.71
N ARG A 130 7.21 -21.01 5.89
CA ARG A 130 8.59 -21.45 6.13
C ARG A 130 9.05 -21.05 7.53
N ASP A 131 10.07 -21.77 8.05
CA ASP A 131 10.60 -21.55 9.39
C ASP A 131 12.14 -21.71 9.48
N GLU A 132 12.82 -21.64 8.33
CA GLU A 132 14.25 -21.90 8.23
C GLU A 132 15.09 -20.86 8.98
N LYS A 133 14.71 -19.56 8.89
CA LYS A 133 15.43 -18.47 9.55
C LYS A 133 15.26 -18.52 11.06
N ILE A 134 14.03 -18.73 11.54
CA ILE A 134 13.80 -18.83 12.98
C ILE A 134 14.49 -20.06 13.57
N LYS A 135 14.52 -21.19 12.88
CA LYS A 135 15.28 -22.39 13.27
C LYS A 135 16.79 -22.14 13.25
N LEU A 136 17.29 -21.35 12.28
CA LEU A 136 18.70 -20.98 12.24
C LEU A 136 19.08 -20.09 13.43
N ILE A 137 18.24 -19.10 13.78
CA ILE A 137 18.40 -18.24 14.94
C ILE A 137 18.50 -19.07 16.22
N GLY A 138 17.58 -20.04 16.43
CA GLY A 138 17.61 -20.95 17.56
C GLY A 138 18.88 -21.80 17.61
N ARG A 139 19.30 -22.40 16.49
CA ARG A 139 20.57 -23.17 16.42
C ARG A 139 21.79 -22.32 16.76
N CYS A 140 21.77 -21.03 16.42
CA CYS A 140 22.84 -20.10 16.74
C CYS A 140 22.72 -19.52 18.17
N SER A 141 21.78 -20.00 18.99
CA SER A 141 21.52 -19.53 20.37
C SER A 141 21.23 -18.02 20.45
N LEU A 142 20.59 -17.47 19.39
CA LEU A 142 20.23 -16.05 19.27
C LEU A 142 18.75 -15.78 19.60
N ASP A 143 17.97 -16.82 19.85
CA ASP A 143 16.53 -16.74 20.15
C ASP A 143 16.22 -15.95 21.41
N GLY A 144 16.94 -16.17 22.50
CA GLY A 144 16.80 -15.38 23.72
C GLY A 144 17.03 -13.89 23.47
N PHE A 145 18.07 -13.54 22.72
CA PHE A 145 18.35 -12.16 22.34
C PHE A 145 17.27 -11.59 21.42
N LEU A 146 16.76 -12.37 20.46
CA LEU A 146 15.66 -11.95 19.59
C LEU A 146 14.44 -11.53 20.42
N TRP A 147 13.99 -12.38 21.34
CA TRP A 147 12.79 -12.09 22.13
C TRP A 147 12.99 -10.96 23.14
N GLU A 148 14.19 -10.80 23.70
CA GLU A 148 14.56 -9.64 24.49
C GLU A 148 14.42 -8.33 23.69
N GLN A 149 14.92 -8.31 22.45
CA GLN A 149 14.79 -7.16 21.58
C GLN A 149 13.33 -6.91 21.16
N MET A 150 12.54 -7.96 20.93
CA MET A 150 11.10 -7.85 20.63
C MET A 150 10.34 -7.21 21.80
N THR A 151 10.70 -7.60 23.03
CA THR A 151 10.15 -6.98 24.24
C THR A 151 10.54 -5.51 24.35
N ARG A 152 11.81 -5.20 24.09
CA ARG A 152 12.34 -3.83 24.18
C ARG A 152 11.76 -2.90 23.14
N CYS A 153 11.66 -3.36 21.87
CA CYS A 153 11.22 -2.53 20.75
C CYS A 153 9.69 -2.40 20.67
N TYR A 154 8.97 -3.49 20.94
CA TYR A 154 7.52 -3.54 20.68
C TYR A 154 6.67 -3.83 21.92
N GLY A 155 7.30 -4.06 23.07
CA GLY A 155 6.60 -4.45 24.30
C GLY A 155 6.07 -5.89 24.27
N TYR A 156 6.51 -6.70 23.29
CA TYR A 156 6.04 -8.08 23.13
C TYR A 156 6.53 -8.99 24.25
N LYS A 157 5.57 -9.61 24.96
CA LYS A 157 5.82 -10.60 26.02
C LYS A 157 4.85 -11.75 25.84
N SER A 158 5.38 -12.97 25.86
CA SER A 158 4.62 -14.22 25.77
C SER A 158 5.32 -15.30 26.57
N ASP A 159 4.58 -16.23 27.14
CA ASP A 159 5.13 -17.39 27.83
C ASP A 159 5.76 -18.38 26.83
N GLU A 160 5.22 -18.43 25.62
CA GLU A 160 5.74 -19.21 24.49
C GLU A 160 5.99 -18.27 23.29
N PRO A 161 7.10 -17.51 23.28
CA PRO A 161 7.34 -16.51 22.25
C PRO A 161 7.55 -17.15 20.88
N GLY A 162 6.83 -16.61 19.89
CA GLY A 162 6.90 -17.06 18.51
C GLY A 162 6.52 -15.98 17.50
N ILE A 163 7.01 -16.08 16.27
CA ILE A 163 6.73 -15.09 15.22
C ILE A 163 5.24 -15.06 14.86
N ARG A 164 4.57 -16.23 14.88
CA ARG A 164 3.12 -16.30 14.63
C ARG A 164 2.33 -15.65 15.76
N ASP A 165 2.70 -15.92 17.02
CA ASP A 165 2.09 -15.29 18.20
C ASP A 165 2.29 -13.77 18.18
N PHE A 166 3.51 -13.33 17.85
CA PHE A 166 3.78 -11.90 17.65
C PHE A 166 2.92 -11.27 16.55
N ALA A 167 2.78 -11.93 15.40
CA ALA A 167 1.95 -11.42 14.30
C ALA A 167 0.48 -11.24 14.74
N ILE A 168 -0.10 -12.23 15.42
CA ILE A 168 -1.47 -12.16 15.95
C ILE A 168 -1.61 -10.98 16.93
N GLU A 169 -0.67 -10.85 17.89
CA GLU A 169 -0.71 -9.78 18.88
C GLU A 169 -0.49 -8.39 18.24
N LEU A 170 0.34 -8.32 17.18
CA LEU A 170 0.58 -7.10 16.41
C LEU A 170 -0.71 -6.59 15.74
N PHE A 171 -1.38 -7.44 14.97
CA PHE A 171 -2.65 -7.07 14.32
C PHE A 171 -3.73 -6.76 15.34
N LYS A 172 -3.83 -7.57 16.41
CA LYS A 172 -4.79 -7.36 17.51
C LYS A 172 -4.59 -6.02 18.19
N SER A 173 -3.37 -5.70 18.62
CA SER A 173 -3.07 -4.45 19.31
C SER A 173 -3.29 -3.24 18.40
N CYS A 174 -2.88 -3.31 17.13
CA CYS A 174 -3.08 -2.21 16.20
C CYS A 174 -4.56 -1.98 15.85
N TYR A 175 -5.34 -3.04 15.70
CA TYR A 175 -6.79 -2.94 15.53
C TYR A 175 -7.47 -2.35 16.78
N ALA A 176 -7.07 -2.82 17.96
CA ALA A 176 -7.58 -2.34 19.24
C ALA A 176 -7.28 -0.84 19.48
N MET A 177 -6.12 -0.33 19.02
CA MET A 177 -5.80 1.10 19.11
C MET A 177 -6.80 1.99 18.36
N GLY A 178 -7.37 1.48 17.27
CA GLY A 178 -8.37 2.21 16.48
C GLY A 178 -9.82 1.95 16.87
N THR A 179 -10.06 1.00 17.79
CA THR A 179 -11.40 0.56 18.17
C THR A 179 -11.64 0.56 19.70
N ASP A 180 -10.86 1.34 20.44
CA ASP A 180 -10.92 1.46 21.92
C ASP A 180 -10.77 0.11 22.65
N GLY A 181 -10.04 -0.83 22.07
CA GLY A 181 -9.75 -2.13 22.65
C GLY A 181 -8.53 -2.12 23.56
N HIS A 182 -8.27 -3.27 24.20
CA HIS A 182 -7.11 -3.46 25.06
C HIS A 182 -5.84 -3.66 24.23
N VAL A 183 -4.85 -2.78 24.43
CA VAL A 183 -3.57 -2.76 23.72
C VAL A 183 -2.47 -3.33 24.62
N LYS A 184 -1.74 -4.33 24.12
CA LYS A 184 -0.58 -4.90 24.82
C LYS A 184 0.75 -4.37 24.29
N LEU A 185 0.87 -4.11 22.99
CA LEU A 185 2.09 -3.65 22.37
C LEU A 185 2.27 -2.13 22.48
N THR A 186 3.50 -1.67 22.30
CA THR A 186 3.84 -0.23 22.32
C THR A 186 3.40 0.48 21.02
N GLY A 187 3.41 1.83 21.05
CA GLY A 187 3.17 2.64 19.84
C GLY A 187 4.15 2.35 18.70
N ASP A 188 5.37 1.91 19.00
CA ASP A 188 6.37 1.55 17.98
C ASP A 188 5.93 0.33 17.15
N ALA A 189 5.14 -0.58 17.74
CA ALA A 189 4.54 -1.70 17.00
C ALA A 189 3.55 -1.20 15.94
N LEU A 190 2.75 -0.16 16.23
CA LEU A 190 1.85 0.46 15.24
C LEU A 190 2.64 1.12 14.11
N VAL A 191 3.73 1.84 14.44
CA VAL A 191 4.63 2.45 13.44
C VAL A 191 5.26 1.37 12.56
N PHE A 192 5.70 0.26 13.17
CA PHE A 192 6.22 -0.89 12.44
C PHE A 192 5.17 -1.47 11.48
N LEU A 193 3.95 -1.75 11.96
CA LEU A 193 2.88 -2.33 11.12
C LEU A 193 2.54 -1.42 9.94
N LYS A 194 2.39 -0.11 10.16
CA LYS A 194 2.10 0.85 9.08
C LYS A 194 3.20 0.84 8.01
N ARG A 195 4.47 0.89 8.42
CA ARG A 195 5.60 0.86 7.49
C ARG A 195 5.68 -0.46 6.73
N TRP A 196 5.49 -1.60 7.42
CA TRP A 196 5.50 -2.93 6.82
C TRP A 196 4.36 -3.08 5.79
N LYS A 197 3.14 -2.65 6.13
CA LYS A 197 1.97 -2.60 5.26
C LYS A 197 2.22 -1.79 3.98
N ASP A 198 2.84 -0.60 4.11
CA ASP A 198 3.07 0.31 2.99
C ASP A 198 4.29 -0.07 2.13
N SER A 199 5.01 -1.12 2.52
CA SER A 199 6.18 -1.61 1.80
C SER A 199 5.79 -2.50 0.62
N ARG A 200 6.07 -2.07 -0.61
CA ARG A 200 5.85 -2.87 -1.83
C ARG A 200 6.55 -4.23 -1.80
N GLN A 201 7.69 -4.33 -1.11
CA GLN A 201 8.45 -5.57 -1.00
C GLN A 201 7.71 -6.62 -0.18
N PHE A 202 6.93 -6.20 0.81
CA PHE A 202 6.28 -7.06 1.78
C PHE A 202 4.75 -7.08 1.66
N GLU A 203 4.19 -6.42 0.62
CA GLU A 203 2.74 -6.33 0.37
C GLU A 203 2.06 -7.70 0.47
N GLY A 204 2.55 -8.69 -0.29
CA GLY A 204 1.96 -10.04 -0.28
C GLY A 204 2.05 -10.74 1.08
N SER A 205 3.14 -10.57 1.84
CA SER A 205 3.27 -11.15 3.17
C SER A 205 2.36 -10.47 4.20
N PHE A 206 2.18 -9.15 4.09
CA PHE A 206 1.21 -8.43 4.90
C PHE A 206 -0.22 -8.90 4.61
N GLU A 207 -0.61 -9.01 3.36
CA GLU A 207 -1.96 -9.44 2.96
C GLU A 207 -2.29 -10.86 3.41
N THR A 208 -1.32 -11.80 3.26
CA THR A 208 -1.47 -13.18 3.71
C THR A 208 -1.68 -13.23 5.23
N LEU A 209 -0.79 -12.61 6.00
CA LEU A 209 -0.87 -12.64 7.46
C LEU A 209 -2.05 -11.84 8.00
N SER A 210 -2.45 -10.75 7.32
CA SER A 210 -3.69 -10.02 7.63
C SER A 210 -4.92 -10.93 7.53
N GLY A 211 -5.02 -11.73 6.46
CA GLY A 211 -6.11 -12.68 6.28
C GLY A 211 -6.14 -13.75 7.38
N GLU A 212 -5.00 -14.41 7.63
CA GLU A 212 -4.88 -15.43 8.69
C GLU A 212 -5.19 -14.87 10.09
N CYS A 213 -4.66 -13.69 10.40
CA CYS A 213 -4.93 -13.04 11.69
C CYS A 213 -6.39 -12.61 11.83
N ALA A 214 -7.05 -12.18 10.75
CA ALA A 214 -8.47 -11.82 10.77
C ALA A 214 -9.35 -13.01 11.15
N GLU A 215 -9.04 -14.20 10.64
CA GLU A 215 -9.74 -15.45 11.00
C GLU A 215 -9.53 -15.81 12.48
N VAL A 216 -8.26 -15.84 12.92
CA VAL A 216 -7.90 -16.20 14.31
C VAL A 216 -8.51 -15.23 15.33
N LEU A 217 -8.55 -13.94 15.00
CA LEU A 217 -9.09 -12.89 15.88
C LEU A 217 -10.62 -12.75 15.80
N GLY A 218 -11.29 -13.45 14.89
CA GLY A 218 -12.74 -13.34 14.71
C GLY A 218 -13.20 -11.96 14.28
N ILE A 219 -12.40 -11.29 13.41
CA ILE A 219 -12.65 -9.90 13.00
C ILE A 219 -14.02 -9.73 12.33
N GLU A 220 -14.50 -10.70 11.56
CA GLU A 220 -15.80 -10.61 10.91
C GLU A 220 -16.95 -10.45 11.93
N GLN A 221 -16.91 -11.22 13.04
CA GLN A 221 -17.93 -11.16 14.09
C GLN A 221 -17.86 -9.83 14.89
N ASP A 222 -16.67 -9.28 15.05
CA ASP A 222 -16.49 -7.96 15.69
C ASP A 222 -16.99 -6.84 14.78
N LEU A 223 -16.64 -6.84 13.50
CA LEU A 223 -17.08 -5.86 12.51
C LEU A 223 -18.61 -5.83 12.34
N ALA A 224 -19.30 -6.97 12.49
CA ALA A 224 -20.74 -7.04 12.40
C ALA A 224 -21.46 -6.15 13.44
N LYS A 225 -20.80 -5.86 14.56
CA LYS A 225 -21.34 -5.08 15.68
C LYS A 225 -20.97 -3.60 15.63
N ARG A 226 -20.04 -3.21 14.73
CA ARG A 226 -19.50 -1.84 14.70
C ARG A 226 -20.17 -0.97 13.66
N ASP A 227 -20.22 0.33 13.93
CA ASP A 227 -20.54 1.35 12.93
C ASP A 227 -19.32 1.54 12.00
N PHE A 228 -19.58 1.57 10.70
CA PHE A 228 -18.51 1.73 9.70
C PHE A 228 -17.72 3.05 9.86
N ARG A 229 -18.32 4.07 10.47
CA ARG A 229 -17.66 5.37 10.69
C ARG A 229 -16.46 5.26 11.61
N GLU A 230 -16.51 4.34 12.57
CA GLU A 230 -15.39 4.04 13.47
C GLU A 230 -14.22 3.34 12.73
N LEU A 231 -14.52 2.73 11.58
CA LEU A 231 -13.60 1.90 10.82
C LEU A 231 -12.93 2.65 9.65
N ILE A 232 -13.38 3.86 9.34
CA ILE A 232 -12.98 4.59 8.12
C ILE A 232 -11.47 4.79 7.99
N GLU A 233 -10.75 4.93 9.09
CA GLU A 233 -9.30 5.14 9.11
C GLU A 233 -8.49 3.83 9.24
N LEU A 234 -9.19 2.69 9.47
CA LEU A 234 -8.54 1.40 9.66
C LEU A 234 -8.45 0.64 8.35
N ASP A 235 -7.26 0.13 8.03
CA ASP A 235 -7.01 -0.62 6.79
C ASP A 235 -6.11 -1.85 7.00
N TYR A 236 -6.15 -2.40 8.22
CA TYR A 236 -5.35 -3.57 8.57
C TYR A 236 -5.91 -4.87 8.00
N PHE A 237 -7.22 -4.96 7.81
CA PHE A 237 -7.91 -6.15 7.34
C PHE A 237 -8.79 -5.84 6.13
N ARG A 238 -8.74 -6.70 5.13
CA ARG A 238 -9.57 -6.64 3.93
C ARG A 238 -11.08 -6.61 4.26
N LEU A 239 -11.48 -7.32 5.32
CA LEU A 239 -12.86 -7.38 5.82
C LEU A 239 -13.41 -6.00 6.22
N ILE A 240 -12.55 -5.07 6.63
CA ILE A 240 -12.97 -3.70 6.99
C ILE A 240 -13.55 -2.98 5.78
N ASP A 241 -12.87 -3.06 4.62
CA ASP A 241 -13.38 -2.45 3.39
C ASP A 241 -14.69 -3.08 2.92
N GLN A 242 -14.81 -4.40 3.02
CA GLN A 242 -16.06 -5.11 2.69
C GLN A 242 -17.21 -4.65 3.58
N LYS A 243 -16.99 -4.50 4.88
CA LYS A 243 -17.97 -3.97 5.83
C LYS A 243 -18.35 -2.53 5.49
N ILE A 244 -17.37 -1.66 5.30
CA ILE A 244 -17.60 -0.24 4.95
C ILE A 244 -18.45 -0.15 3.69
N ILE A 245 -18.07 -0.83 2.61
CA ILE A 245 -18.78 -0.80 1.33
C ILE A 245 -20.23 -1.28 1.50
N SER A 246 -20.44 -2.39 2.21
CA SER A 246 -21.78 -2.92 2.47
C SER A 246 -22.65 -1.90 3.21
N ASP A 247 -22.09 -1.20 4.19
CA ASP A 247 -22.83 -0.18 4.96
C ASP A 247 -23.08 1.09 4.13
N LEU A 248 -22.12 1.52 3.32
CA LEU A 248 -22.26 2.64 2.42
C LEU A 248 -23.35 2.38 1.36
N VAL A 249 -23.39 1.17 0.78
CA VAL A 249 -24.47 0.74 -0.14
C VAL A 249 -25.83 0.88 0.53
N ARG A 250 -25.96 0.38 1.77
CA ARG A 250 -27.21 0.50 2.55
C ARG A 250 -27.58 1.94 2.88
N ALA A 251 -26.59 2.76 3.26
CA ALA A 251 -26.79 4.16 3.59
C ALA A 251 -27.28 4.99 2.38
N VAL A 252 -26.75 4.73 1.18
CA VAL A 252 -27.21 5.38 -0.06
C VAL A 252 -28.62 4.91 -0.42
N ALA A 253 -28.87 3.59 -0.37
CA ALA A 253 -30.18 3.03 -0.66
C ALA A 253 -31.27 3.56 0.29
N ALA A 254 -30.95 3.67 1.58
CA ALA A 254 -31.86 4.22 2.59
C ALA A 254 -31.89 5.77 2.64
N ARG A 255 -31.05 6.46 1.87
CA ARG A 255 -30.88 7.91 1.88
C ARG A 255 -30.54 8.48 3.27
N THR A 256 -29.76 7.75 4.06
CA THR A 256 -29.35 8.14 5.41
C THR A 256 -28.01 8.88 5.45
N ALA A 257 -27.28 8.92 4.34
CA ALA A 257 -26.03 9.66 4.16
C ALA A 257 -26.19 10.71 3.06
N SER A 258 -25.64 11.90 3.26
CA SER A 258 -25.57 12.92 2.21
C SER A 258 -24.50 12.58 1.17
N SER A 259 -24.61 13.17 -0.03
CA SER A 259 -23.56 13.04 -1.07
C SER A 259 -22.22 13.64 -0.59
N GLY A 260 -22.26 14.68 0.25
CA GLY A 260 -21.07 15.29 0.84
C GLY A 260 -20.36 14.35 1.83
N ASP A 261 -21.08 13.70 2.73
CA ASP A 261 -20.52 12.71 3.65
C ASP A 261 -19.89 11.54 2.88
N MET A 262 -20.61 11.05 1.85
CA MET A 262 -20.12 9.97 0.99
C MET A 262 -18.80 10.32 0.32
N ALA A 263 -18.69 11.50 -0.26
CA ALA A 263 -17.47 11.97 -0.89
C ALA A 263 -16.29 12.08 0.10
N ILE A 264 -16.56 12.46 1.35
CA ILE A 264 -15.54 12.53 2.42
C ILE A 264 -15.04 11.12 2.75
N TRP A 265 -15.95 10.16 3.02
CA TRP A 265 -15.59 8.79 3.39
C TRP A 265 -14.85 8.07 2.26
N VAL A 266 -15.33 8.19 1.03
CA VAL A 266 -14.64 7.60 -0.13
C VAL A 266 -13.26 8.22 -0.33
N ARG A 267 -13.11 9.54 -0.13
CA ARG A 267 -11.80 10.22 -0.20
C ARG A 267 -10.83 9.73 0.85
N GLN A 268 -11.27 9.51 2.09
CA GLN A 268 -10.45 8.93 3.15
C GLN A 268 -9.99 7.52 2.79
N ARG A 269 -10.91 6.69 2.28
CA ARG A 269 -10.58 5.31 1.86
C ARG A 269 -9.63 5.23 0.66
N ARG A 270 -9.55 6.25 -0.20
CA ARG A 270 -8.59 6.30 -1.31
C ARG A 270 -7.13 6.19 -0.86
N GLN A 271 -6.83 6.48 0.40
CA GLN A 271 -5.49 6.35 0.97
C GLN A 271 -5.26 4.99 1.64
N GLY A 272 -6.28 4.18 1.79
CA GLY A 272 -6.21 2.87 2.43
C GLY A 272 -5.56 1.80 1.54
N HIS A 273 -4.93 0.82 2.17
CA HIS A 273 -4.21 -0.28 1.51
C HIS A 273 -5.09 -1.03 0.50
N TRP A 274 -6.32 -1.37 0.89
CA TRP A 274 -7.25 -2.18 0.09
C TRP A 274 -8.05 -1.41 -0.95
N TYR A 275 -7.95 -0.06 -0.98
CA TYR A 275 -8.73 0.77 -1.91
C TYR A 275 -8.54 0.36 -3.36
N ARG A 276 -7.34 0.02 -3.79
CA ARG A 276 -7.06 -0.38 -5.18
C ARG A 276 -7.91 -1.56 -5.63
N GLU A 277 -8.10 -2.54 -4.75
CA GLU A 277 -8.94 -3.72 -5.00
C GLU A 277 -10.42 -3.35 -5.08
N TYR A 278 -10.89 -2.50 -4.16
CA TYR A 278 -12.31 -2.11 -4.05
C TYR A 278 -12.67 -0.79 -4.73
N ARG A 279 -11.74 -0.20 -5.48
CA ARG A 279 -11.91 1.11 -6.11
C ARG A 279 -13.25 1.26 -6.81
N HIS A 280 -13.62 0.31 -7.64
CA HIS A 280 -14.84 0.40 -8.43
C HIS A 280 -16.12 0.35 -7.59
N LEU A 281 -16.10 -0.34 -6.48
CA LEU A 281 -17.23 -0.35 -5.53
C LEU A 281 -17.38 1.01 -4.83
N TYR A 282 -16.29 1.57 -4.33
CA TYR A 282 -16.29 2.90 -3.71
C TYR A 282 -16.75 3.99 -4.68
N GLU A 283 -16.21 4.02 -5.90
CA GLU A 283 -16.60 4.99 -6.92
C GLU A 283 -18.07 4.80 -7.33
N ALA A 284 -18.56 3.57 -7.45
CA ALA A 284 -19.96 3.32 -7.77
C ALA A 284 -20.90 3.89 -6.68
N VAL A 285 -20.61 3.65 -5.43
CA VAL A 285 -21.40 4.15 -4.30
C VAL A 285 -21.38 5.69 -4.25
N ASP A 286 -20.24 6.31 -4.50
CA ASP A 286 -20.11 7.78 -4.57
C ASP A 286 -20.96 8.37 -5.71
N TYR A 287 -20.87 7.80 -6.91
CA TYR A 287 -21.70 8.24 -8.05
C TYR A 287 -23.20 8.01 -7.84
N ALA A 288 -23.58 6.92 -7.16
CA ALA A 288 -24.98 6.69 -6.79
C ALA A 288 -25.51 7.77 -5.82
N ALA A 289 -24.71 8.15 -4.84
CA ALA A 289 -25.07 9.20 -3.88
C ALA A 289 -25.18 10.58 -4.58
N GLN A 290 -24.21 10.92 -5.45
CA GLN A 290 -24.22 12.15 -6.22
C GLN A 290 -25.43 12.19 -7.17
N PHE A 291 -25.74 11.08 -7.86
CA PHE A 291 -26.90 10.99 -8.75
C PHE A 291 -28.22 11.19 -7.98
N THR A 292 -28.37 10.50 -6.86
CA THR A 292 -29.59 10.60 -6.03
C THR A 292 -29.81 12.04 -5.53
N HIS A 293 -28.74 12.69 -5.09
CA HIS A 293 -28.77 14.08 -4.66
C HIS A 293 -29.12 15.03 -5.82
N ALA A 294 -28.37 14.94 -6.95
CA ALA A 294 -28.56 15.78 -8.11
C ALA A 294 -29.98 15.65 -8.70
N LEU A 295 -30.53 14.42 -8.72
CA LEU A 295 -31.90 14.18 -9.17
C LEU A 295 -32.94 14.81 -8.21
N GLY A 296 -32.68 14.78 -6.90
CA GLY A 296 -33.52 15.41 -5.90
C GLY A 296 -33.61 16.93 -6.05
N GLU A 297 -32.50 17.58 -6.43
CA GLU A 297 -32.41 19.02 -6.66
C GLU A 297 -32.86 19.42 -8.09
N ALA A 298 -32.93 18.48 -9.02
CA ALA A 298 -33.23 18.77 -10.42
C ALA A 298 -34.68 19.21 -10.62
N LYS A 299 -34.85 20.45 -11.08
CA LYS A 299 -36.14 20.99 -11.54
C LYS A 299 -36.32 20.63 -13.02
N LEU A 300 -36.97 19.49 -13.30
CA LEU A 300 -37.21 18.96 -14.66
C LEU A 300 -38.35 19.71 -15.40
N ALA A 301 -38.67 20.94 -15.01
CA ALA A 301 -39.67 21.77 -15.66
C ALA A 301 -39.06 22.52 -16.84
N MET A 302 -39.82 22.67 -17.92
CA MET A 302 -39.50 23.50 -19.07
C MET A 302 -40.80 24.09 -19.62
N ASP A 303 -40.71 25.27 -20.23
CA ASP A 303 -41.86 26.03 -20.78
C ASP A 303 -41.79 26.13 -22.34
N SER A 304 -40.70 25.61 -22.93
CA SER A 304 -40.53 25.56 -24.39
C SER A 304 -39.49 24.51 -24.78
N LEU A 305 -39.48 24.12 -26.05
CA LEU A 305 -38.48 23.26 -26.67
C LEU A 305 -37.05 23.83 -26.46
N ALA A 306 -36.90 25.13 -26.75
CA ALA A 306 -35.60 25.82 -26.61
C ALA A 306 -35.10 25.83 -25.18
N GLU A 307 -35.97 26.10 -24.23
CA GLU A 307 -35.61 26.05 -22.81
C GLU A 307 -35.21 24.63 -22.38
N GLY A 308 -35.95 23.61 -22.82
CA GLY A 308 -35.59 22.22 -22.52
C GLY A 308 -34.19 21.85 -22.98
N VAL A 309 -33.83 22.20 -24.22
CA VAL A 309 -32.49 21.96 -24.78
C VAL A 309 -31.41 22.75 -24.01
N GLN A 310 -31.68 24.01 -23.66
CA GLN A 310 -30.74 24.83 -22.88
C GLN A 310 -30.54 24.32 -21.48
N ARG A 311 -31.61 23.91 -20.78
CA ARG A 311 -31.51 23.34 -19.43
C ARG A 311 -30.79 22.01 -19.43
N TYR A 312 -31.02 21.17 -20.46
CA TYR A 312 -30.30 19.93 -20.65
C TYR A 312 -28.79 20.21 -20.77
N SER A 313 -28.37 21.06 -21.69
CA SER A 313 -26.97 21.36 -21.95
C SER A 313 -26.25 22.12 -20.83
N ARG A 314 -27.00 22.69 -19.86
CA ARG A 314 -26.42 23.40 -18.70
C ARG A 314 -26.39 22.57 -17.42
N PHE A 315 -27.41 21.72 -17.21
CA PHE A 315 -27.63 21.08 -15.92
C PHE A 315 -27.97 19.59 -16.02
N TRP A 316 -28.93 19.20 -16.86
CA TRP A 316 -29.52 17.87 -16.79
C TRP A 316 -28.62 16.77 -17.35
N TYR A 317 -27.71 17.11 -18.27
CA TYR A 317 -26.72 16.15 -18.79
C TYR A 317 -25.86 15.53 -17.69
N GLN A 318 -25.68 16.24 -16.56
CA GLN A 318 -24.93 15.71 -15.42
C GLN A 318 -25.58 14.46 -14.82
N LEU A 319 -26.91 14.35 -14.88
CA LEU A 319 -27.61 13.13 -14.42
C LEU A 319 -27.25 11.93 -15.30
N ASP A 320 -27.20 12.13 -16.62
CA ASP A 320 -26.74 11.09 -17.54
C ASP A 320 -25.28 10.70 -17.28
N GLN A 321 -24.43 11.68 -17.02
CA GLN A 321 -23.01 11.46 -16.72
C GLN A 321 -22.84 10.63 -15.43
N LEU A 322 -23.51 11.00 -14.36
CA LEU A 322 -23.45 10.31 -13.07
C LEU A 322 -23.97 8.87 -13.18
N TYR A 323 -25.11 8.68 -13.88
CA TYR A 323 -25.66 7.34 -14.13
C TYR A 323 -24.72 6.47 -14.96
N ARG A 324 -24.11 7.01 -16.02
CA ARG A 324 -23.13 6.31 -16.86
C ARG A 324 -21.90 5.90 -16.04
N LYS A 325 -21.36 6.81 -15.23
CA LYS A 325 -20.21 6.53 -14.35
C LYS A 325 -20.56 5.48 -13.30
N PHE A 326 -21.71 5.57 -12.67
CA PHE A 326 -22.21 4.55 -11.75
C PHE A 326 -22.25 3.17 -12.42
N THR A 327 -22.94 3.06 -13.55
CA THR A 327 -23.09 1.79 -14.30
C THR A 327 -21.74 1.23 -14.73
N TYR A 328 -20.81 2.09 -15.19
CA TYR A 328 -19.45 1.68 -15.53
C TYR A 328 -18.74 1.04 -14.33
N HIS A 329 -18.75 1.70 -13.18
CA HIS A 329 -18.07 1.20 -12.00
C HIS A 329 -18.72 -0.06 -11.42
N VAL A 330 -20.05 -0.19 -11.46
CA VAL A 330 -20.72 -1.43 -11.07
C VAL A 330 -20.26 -2.60 -11.96
N ARG A 331 -20.20 -2.42 -13.28
CA ARG A 331 -19.73 -3.45 -14.20
C ARG A 331 -18.26 -3.82 -13.96
N MET A 332 -17.42 -2.81 -13.80
CA MET A 332 -15.98 -3.02 -13.59
C MET A 332 -15.64 -3.66 -12.23
N SER A 333 -16.53 -3.57 -11.25
CA SER A 333 -16.32 -4.18 -9.94
C SER A 333 -16.39 -5.71 -9.96
N GLY A 334 -17.10 -6.29 -10.93
CA GLY A 334 -17.37 -7.72 -11.00
C GLY A 334 -18.24 -8.27 -9.85
N GLN A 335 -18.75 -7.41 -8.95
CA GLN A 335 -19.51 -7.79 -7.76
C GLN A 335 -20.98 -7.32 -7.84
N ALA A 336 -21.65 -7.72 -8.89
CA ALA A 336 -23.04 -7.34 -9.16
C ALA A 336 -24.01 -7.73 -8.02
N SER A 337 -23.75 -8.82 -7.30
CA SER A 337 -24.60 -9.26 -6.20
C SER A 337 -24.60 -8.29 -5.00
N LEU A 338 -23.44 -7.73 -4.67
CA LEU A 338 -23.32 -6.74 -3.58
C LEU A 338 -24.04 -5.42 -3.92
N MET A 339 -24.01 -5.04 -5.20
CA MET A 339 -24.59 -3.79 -5.70
C MET A 339 -26.02 -3.94 -6.21
N GLY A 340 -26.59 -5.16 -6.23
CA GLY A 340 -27.84 -5.46 -6.95
C GLY A 340 -29.02 -4.58 -6.57
N SER A 341 -29.33 -4.47 -5.29
CA SER A 341 -30.45 -3.64 -4.81
C SER A 341 -30.24 -2.14 -5.08
N LEU A 342 -29.02 -1.65 -4.91
CA LEU A 342 -28.70 -0.26 -5.23
C LEU A 342 -28.77 0.00 -6.73
N THR A 343 -28.31 -0.96 -7.56
CA THR A 343 -28.39 -0.86 -9.02
C THR A 343 -29.85 -0.76 -9.49
N GLU A 344 -30.72 -1.63 -9.04
CA GLU A 344 -32.16 -1.58 -9.35
C GLU A 344 -32.79 -0.25 -8.93
N GLN A 345 -32.44 0.25 -7.75
CA GLN A 345 -32.95 1.53 -7.27
C GLN A 345 -32.48 2.71 -8.15
N ILE A 346 -31.20 2.77 -8.50
CA ILE A 346 -30.65 3.83 -9.35
C ILE A 346 -31.21 3.74 -10.77
N GLU A 347 -31.35 2.53 -11.34
CA GLU A 347 -31.99 2.32 -12.64
C GLU A 347 -33.45 2.80 -12.65
N ASN A 348 -34.21 2.47 -11.60
CA ASN A 348 -35.60 2.93 -11.47
C ASN A 348 -35.67 4.47 -11.33
N LEU A 349 -34.80 5.07 -10.55
CA LEU A 349 -34.73 6.53 -10.43
C LEU A 349 -34.36 7.19 -11.76
N TYR A 350 -33.38 6.64 -12.48
CA TYR A 350 -32.96 7.15 -13.78
C TYR A 350 -34.05 7.00 -14.83
N SER A 351 -34.63 5.81 -14.98
CA SER A 351 -35.66 5.55 -15.99
C SER A 351 -36.99 6.27 -15.71
N ASN A 352 -37.53 6.09 -14.48
CA ASN A 352 -38.90 6.54 -14.19
C ASN A 352 -38.95 8.00 -13.68
N ASN A 353 -37.96 8.43 -12.91
CA ASN A 353 -38.00 9.75 -12.30
C ASN A 353 -37.27 10.81 -13.12
N TYR A 354 -36.34 10.42 -13.99
CA TYR A 354 -35.61 11.32 -14.88
C TYR A 354 -36.04 11.16 -16.35
N LEU A 355 -35.72 10.05 -17.02
CA LEU A 355 -35.93 9.90 -18.46
C LEU A 355 -37.40 9.99 -18.88
N LEU A 356 -38.30 9.23 -18.22
CA LEU A 356 -39.71 9.29 -18.58
C LEU A 356 -40.29 10.66 -18.32
N LYS A 357 -40.08 11.25 -17.17
CA LYS A 357 -40.60 12.59 -16.84
C LYS A 357 -40.08 13.67 -17.76
N LEU A 358 -38.80 13.62 -18.11
CA LEU A 358 -38.18 14.59 -19.01
C LEU A 358 -38.68 14.36 -20.46
N GLY A 359 -38.70 13.10 -20.90
CA GLY A 359 -39.12 12.70 -22.23
C GLY A 359 -40.56 13.06 -22.52
N ASP A 360 -41.53 12.69 -21.64
CA ASP A 360 -42.94 13.01 -21.79
C ASP A 360 -43.17 14.52 -21.88
N ARG A 361 -42.49 15.30 -21.06
CA ARG A 361 -42.61 16.74 -21.07
C ARG A 361 -42.00 17.36 -22.35
N PHE A 362 -40.83 16.89 -22.76
CA PHE A 362 -40.19 17.34 -23.98
C PHE A 362 -41.00 16.99 -25.21
N GLN A 363 -41.61 15.80 -25.27
CA GLN A 363 -42.46 15.33 -26.35
C GLN A 363 -43.68 16.24 -26.58
N THR A 364 -44.32 16.75 -25.49
CA THR A 364 -45.42 17.72 -25.65
C THR A 364 -45.03 18.96 -26.42
N PHE A 365 -43.83 19.47 -26.24
CA PHE A 365 -43.31 20.62 -26.99
C PHE A 365 -42.90 20.24 -28.42
N VAL A 366 -42.40 19.02 -28.64
CA VAL A 366 -42.10 18.51 -29.99
C VAL A 366 -43.34 18.39 -30.80
N ASP A 367 -44.43 17.83 -30.27
CA ASP A 367 -45.73 17.65 -30.94
C ASP A 367 -46.41 18.99 -31.25
N ALA A 368 -46.25 19.99 -30.40
CA ALA A 368 -46.79 21.33 -30.61
C ALA A 368 -45.95 22.20 -31.59
N ALA A 369 -44.71 21.79 -31.87
CA ALA A 369 -43.79 22.60 -32.65
C ALA A 369 -44.12 22.56 -34.16
N SER A 370 -44.37 23.71 -34.77
CA SER A 370 -44.52 23.83 -36.21
C SER A 370 -43.20 23.73 -36.99
N LYS A 371 -42.08 23.94 -36.29
CA LYS A 371 -40.73 23.86 -36.86
C LYS A 371 -39.78 23.25 -35.82
N TRP A 372 -38.85 22.44 -36.32
CA TRP A 372 -37.78 21.85 -35.50
C TRP A 372 -36.64 22.88 -35.28
N GLU A 373 -36.79 23.72 -34.26
CA GLU A 373 -35.89 24.83 -33.94
C GLU A 373 -35.84 25.07 -32.41
N ALA A 374 -34.66 25.37 -31.87
CA ALA A 374 -34.45 25.64 -30.46
C ALA A 374 -33.48 26.83 -30.26
N PHE A 375 -33.81 27.98 -30.83
CA PHE A 375 -32.93 29.17 -30.72
C PHE A 375 -32.59 29.45 -29.24
N PRO A 376 -31.32 29.80 -28.90
CA PRO A 376 -30.20 30.08 -29.82
C PRO A 376 -29.39 28.83 -30.23
N VAL A 377 -29.81 27.63 -29.88
CA VAL A 377 -29.10 26.39 -30.24
C VAL A 377 -29.20 26.17 -31.76
N ARG A 378 -28.04 25.99 -32.39
CA ARG A 378 -27.94 25.79 -33.83
C ARG A 378 -28.34 24.38 -34.22
N LYS A 379 -28.79 24.24 -35.48
CA LYS A 379 -29.08 22.92 -36.04
C LYS A 379 -27.80 22.25 -36.51
N GLN A 380 -27.75 20.95 -36.43
CA GLN A 380 -26.64 20.14 -36.93
C GLN A 380 -26.30 20.41 -38.41
N LYS A 381 -27.29 20.69 -39.25
CA LYS A 381 -27.09 21.06 -40.65
C LYS A 381 -26.31 22.35 -40.87
N GLU A 382 -26.21 23.22 -39.85
CA GLU A 382 -25.44 24.46 -39.94
C GLU A 382 -23.96 24.24 -39.58
N PHE A 383 -23.55 23.00 -39.25
CA PHE A 383 -22.24 22.66 -38.76
C PHE A 383 -21.11 23.17 -39.66
N PHE A 384 -21.15 22.84 -40.94
CA PHE A 384 -20.08 23.21 -41.86
C PHE A 384 -19.96 24.72 -42.01
N GLU A 385 -21.08 25.44 -42.17
CA GLU A 385 -21.08 26.88 -42.33
C GLU A 385 -20.61 27.65 -41.09
N HIS A 386 -20.98 27.17 -39.96
CA HIS A 386 -20.70 27.89 -38.69
C HIS A 386 -19.35 27.51 -38.06
N TRP A 387 -19.01 26.20 -38.01
CA TRP A 387 -17.83 25.75 -37.28
C TRP A 387 -16.63 25.39 -38.18
N VAL A 388 -16.83 25.15 -39.49
CA VAL A 388 -15.73 24.75 -40.39
C VAL A 388 -15.33 25.89 -41.32
N ARG A 389 -16.29 26.46 -42.05
CA ARG A 389 -16.04 27.48 -43.09
C ARG A 389 -15.27 28.73 -42.58
N PRO A 390 -15.50 29.28 -41.37
CA PRO A 390 -14.76 30.42 -40.87
C PRO A 390 -13.25 30.20 -40.74
N PHE A 391 -12.83 28.99 -40.46
CA PHE A 391 -11.41 28.62 -40.39
C PHE A 391 -10.80 28.44 -41.77
N LEU A 392 -11.54 27.81 -42.69
CA LEU A 392 -11.08 27.64 -44.07
C LEU A 392 -10.89 29.01 -44.76
N ARG A 393 -11.75 30.00 -44.52
CA ARG A 393 -11.59 31.36 -45.04
C ARG A 393 -10.33 32.06 -44.54
N LYS A 394 -9.74 31.62 -43.43
CA LYS A 394 -8.49 32.16 -42.86
C LYS A 394 -7.27 31.35 -43.30
N ASP A 395 -7.43 30.48 -44.27
CA ASP A 395 -6.41 29.55 -44.78
C ASP A 395 -5.80 28.62 -43.66
N ASN A 396 -6.60 28.35 -42.64
CA ASN A 396 -6.22 27.43 -41.57
C ASN A 396 -6.46 25.98 -41.99
N LYS A 397 -5.60 25.07 -41.50
CA LYS A 397 -5.82 23.62 -41.59
C LYS A 397 -6.94 23.25 -40.60
N VAL A 398 -7.96 22.57 -41.07
CA VAL A 398 -9.09 22.11 -40.26
C VAL A 398 -9.15 20.59 -40.31
N CYS A 399 -9.22 19.97 -39.15
CA CYS A 399 -9.48 18.54 -38.98
C CYS A 399 -10.82 18.38 -38.27
N VAL A 400 -11.76 17.70 -38.91
CA VAL A 400 -13.08 17.37 -38.35
C VAL A 400 -13.08 15.91 -37.92
N ILE A 401 -13.29 15.67 -36.60
CA ILE A 401 -13.43 14.33 -36.05
C ILE A 401 -14.91 14.12 -35.74
N ILE A 402 -15.53 13.15 -36.41
CA ILE A 402 -16.94 12.81 -36.19
C ILE A 402 -16.97 11.56 -35.32
N SER A 403 -17.58 11.65 -34.14
CA SER A 403 -17.82 10.53 -33.25
C SER A 403 -19.30 10.17 -33.30
N ASP A 404 -19.60 8.96 -33.78
CA ASP A 404 -20.99 8.49 -33.84
C ASP A 404 -21.56 8.26 -32.44
N ALA A 405 -22.82 8.57 -32.24
CA ALA A 405 -23.55 8.44 -30.97
C ALA A 405 -22.90 9.15 -29.77
N MET A 406 -22.09 10.20 -30.02
CA MET A 406 -21.48 10.98 -28.96
C MET A 406 -22.54 11.80 -28.22
N ARG A 407 -22.71 11.52 -26.92
CA ARG A 407 -23.67 12.22 -26.07
C ARG A 407 -23.03 13.48 -25.47
N TYR A 408 -23.86 14.47 -25.10
CA TYR A 408 -23.41 15.77 -24.61
C TYR A 408 -22.52 15.65 -23.36
N GLU A 409 -22.86 14.77 -22.41
CA GLU A 409 -22.07 14.55 -21.20
C GLU A 409 -20.67 13.96 -21.47
N ILE A 410 -20.51 13.22 -22.57
CA ILE A 410 -19.19 12.73 -23.01
C ILE A 410 -18.39 13.89 -23.60
N GLY A 411 -19.05 14.78 -24.34
CA GLY A 411 -18.43 16.02 -24.83
C GLY A 411 -17.94 16.93 -23.72
N ASP A 412 -18.70 17.06 -22.64
CA ASP A 412 -18.29 17.82 -21.44
C ASP A 412 -17.08 17.20 -20.73
N GLU A 413 -17.06 15.88 -20.62
CA GLU A 413 -15.91 15.16 -20.06
C GLU A 413 -14.66 15.32 -20.93
N LEU A 414 -14.80 15.25 -22.27
CA LEU A 414 -13.71 15.50 -23.20
C LEU A 414 -13.21 16.95 -23.10
N LEU A 415 -14.12 17.93 -23.02
CA LEU A 415 -13.76 19.33 -22.79
C LEU A 415 -12.90 19.51 -21.53
N SER A 416 -13.31 18.86 -20.44
CA SER A 416 -12.59 18.89 -19.18
C SER A 416 -11.18 18.30 -19.29
N LEU A 417 -11.02 17.19 -20.03
CA LEU A 417 -9.72 16.56 -20.28
C LEU A 417 -8.82 17.46 -21.17
N ILE A 418 -9.38 18.04 -22.24
CA ILE A 418 -8.61 18.92 -23.12
C ILE A 418 -8.11 20.17 -22.38
N ARG A 419 -8.94 20.76 -21.50
CA ARG A 419 -8.58 21.93 -20.71
C ARG A 419 -7.50 21.67 -19.66
N GLN A 420 -7.23 20.41 -19.29
CA GLN A 420 -6.10 20.03 -18.44
C GLN A 420 -4.76 20.08 -19.19
N GLU A 421 -4.82 20.13 -20.53
CA GLU A 421 -3.64 20.24 -21.38
C GLU A 421 -3.39 21.71 -21.73
N ASP A 422 -2.36 22.32 -21.19
CA ASP A 422 -2.01 23.77 -21.31
C ASP A 422 -1.86 24.25 -22.77
N ARG A 423 -1.75 23.34 -23.71
CA ARG A 423 -1.52 23.63 -25.13
C ARG A 423 -2.80 23.93 -25.91
N TYR A 424 -3.97 23.55 -25.40
CA TYR A 424 -5.20 23.51 -26.15
C TYR A 424 -6.27 24.43 -25.57
N SER A 425 -7.00 25.13 -26.44
CA SER A 425 -8.23 25.82 -26.09
C SER A 425 -9.41 25.04 -26.67
N ALA A 426 -10.42 24.79 -25.86
CA ALA A 426 -11.60 24.06 -26.28
C ALA A 426 -12.88 24.68 -25.74
N GLU A 427 -13.93 24.61 -26.57
CA GLU A 427 -15.29 25.04 -26.24
C GLU A 427 -16.26 23.89 -26.53
N LEU A 428 -17.36 23.83 -25.79
CA LEU A 428 -18.45 22.88 -26.00
C LEU A 428 -19.72 23.64 -26.30
N GLU A 429 -20.33 23.36 -27.46
CA GLU A 429 -21.61 23.91 -27.87
C GLU A 429 -22.60 22.78 -28.20
N PRO A 430 -23.88 22.91 -27.79
CA PRO A 430 -24.90 21.99 -28.20
C PRO A 430 -25.35 22.27 -29.66
N ALA A 431 -25.69 21.22 -30.39
CA ALA A 431 -26.36 21.34 -31.68
C ALA A 431 -27.64 20.51 -31.67
N LEU A 432 -28.70 21.03 -32.26
CA LEU A 432 -29.97 20.32 -32.42
C LEU A 432 -29.85 19.31 -33.56
N SER A 433 -29.98 18.03 -33.26
CA SER A 433 -29.86 16.94 -34.24
C SER A 433 -30.97 16.97 -35.32
N MET A 434 -30.76 16.26 -36.40
CA MET A 434 -31.81 16.07 -37.42
C MET A 434 -32.90 15.13 -36.88
N LEU A 435 -34.11 15.28 -37.41
CA LEU A 435 -35.22 14.35 -37.20
C LEU A 435 -35.62 13.68 -38.54
N PRO A 436 -35.79 12.37 -38.57
CA PRO A 436 -35.46 11.39 -37.50
C PRO A 436 -33.95 11.31 -37.24
N SER A 437 -33.58 11.09 -36.00
CA SER A 437 -32.17 11.05 -35.57
C SER A 437 -31.53 9.69 -35.86
N TYR A 438 -31.17 9.44 -37.13
CA TYR A 438 -30.41 8.26 -37.52
C TYR A 438 -29.08 8.63 -38.19
N THR A 439 -28.11 7.76 -38.15
CA THR A 439 -26.69 8.05 -38.47
C THR A 439 -26.54 8.63 -39.89
N GLN A 440 -27.15 8.05 -40.90
CA GLN A 440 -26.96 8.48 -42.30
C GLN A 440 -27.42 9.92 -42.53
N LEU A 441 -28.61 10.29 -42.01
CA LEU A 441 -29.12 11.66 -42.14
C LEU A 441 -28.26 12.65 -41.33
N SER A 442 -27.91 12.26 -40.15
CA SER A 442 -27.08 13.12 -39.27
C SER A 442 -25.69 13.33 -39.86
N MET A 443 -25.07 12.31 -40.43
CA MET A 443 -23.78 12.42 -41.14
C MET A 443 -23.90 13.33 -42.37
N ALA A 444 -24.93 13.14 -43.18
CA ALA A 444 -25.15 14.00 -44.34
C ALA A 444 -25.36 15.46 -43.97
N ALA A 445 -26.03 15.74 -42.85
CA ALA A 445 -26.25 17.10 -42.34
C ALA A 445 -24.98 17.83 -41.90
N LEU A 446 -23.89 17.13 -41.59
CA LEU A 446 -22.59 17.73 -41.23
C LEU A 446 -21.78 18.16 -42.47
N LEU A 447 -22.10 17.67 -43.64
CA LEU A 447 -21.38 17.96 -44.89
C LEU A 447 -21.81 19.32 -45.48
N PRO A 448 -20.96 19.94 -46.32
CA PRO A 448 -21.37 21.10 -47.09
C PRO A 448 -22.59 20.80 -47.95
N HIS A 449 -23.60 21.63 -47.88
CA HIS A 449 -24.79 21.54 -48.72
C HIS A 449 -25.27 22.94 -49.09
N SER A 450 -25.98 23.04 -50.20
CA SER A 450 -26.58 24.28 -50.70
C SER A 450 -27.90 24.62 -49.99
#